data_f82df9931f407513af5f56b9cc38caf8
#
_entry.id   f82df9931f407513af5f56b9cc38caf8
#
_cell.length_a   1.000
_cell.length_b   1.000
_cell.length_c   1.000
_cell.angle_alpha   90.00
_cell.angle_beta   90.00
_cell.angle_gamma   90.00
#
_symmetry.space_group_name_H-M   'P 1'
#
loop_
_entity.id
_entity.type
_entity.pdbx_description
1 polymer ?
#
loop_
_entity_poly.entity_id
_entity_poly.type
_entity_poly.pdbx_seq_one_letter_code
_entity_poly.pdbx_strand_id
1 'polypeptide(L)'
;MVRERAVNSCACALLAAVFSAAAVSHAQSAAAGAAPAGGIWKAAVPPTSMKGEFDSLDPLGVAAGARIKADCSLNWIDPDDGKRYCFSSGTSLEFFLDEPQANLERARQGWSKLTAR
;
A
#
# COMPACT_ATOMS: atom_id res chain seq x y z
N MET A 1 68.90 27.34 -3.34
CA MET A 1 69.39 26.37 -2.37
C MET A 1 68.43 25.25 -2.28
N VAL A 2 68.94 24.17 -2.71
CA VAL A 2 68.32 22.88 -2.80
C VAL A 2 68.01 22.29 -1.44
N ARG A 3 66.90 21.68 -1.28
CA ARG A 3 66.67 20.45 -0.49
C ARG A 3 65.27 19.93 -0.81
N GLU A 4 65.23 18.97 -1.61
CA GLU A 4 65.39 17.55 -1.36
C GLU A 4 64.66 17.04 -0.14
N ARG A 5 63.92 16.06 -0.45
CA ARG A 5 63.55 14.86 0.33
C ARG A 5 62.10 14.85 0.71
N ALA A 6 61.49 13.81 0.66
CA ALA A 6 61.93 12.44 0.76
C ALA A 6 60.97 11.55 0.01
N VAL A 7 61.56 10.64 -0.68
CA VAL A 7 60.92 9.41 -1.11
C VAL A 7 60.58 8.64 0.15
N ASN A 8 59.34 8.61 0.52
CA ASN A 8 58.88 7.63 1.46
C ASN A 8 58.15 6.55 0.69
N SER A 9 58.92 5.56 0.40
CA SER A 9 58.38 4.23 0.08
C SER A 9 57.52 3.80 1.22
N CYS A 10 56.24 4.03 1.06
CA CYS A 10 55.28 3.31 1.88
C CYS A 10 54.98 1.99 1.22
N ALA A 11 55.51 0.96 1.82
CA ALA A 11 55.20 -0.40 1.50
C ALA A 11 53.69 -0.56 1.47
N CYS A 12 53.19 -0.90 0.31
CA CYS A 12 51.83 -1.39 0.16
C CYS A 12 51.74 -2.72 0.87
N ALA A 13 51.30 -2.69 2.09
CA ALA A 13 50.78 -3.86 2.72
C ALA A 13 49.51 -4.23 1.98
N LEU A 14 49.58 -5.25 1.18
CA LEU A 14 48.41 -5.91 0.60
C LEU A 14 47.64 -6.58 1.74
N LEU A 15 46.77 -5.80 2.32
CA LEU A 15 45.66 -6.36 3.09
C LEU A 15 44.65 -6.92 2.09
N ALA A 16 44.80 -8.20 1.82
CA ALA A 16 43.72 -8.94 1.22
C ALA A 16 42.52 -8.90 2.18
N ALA A 17 41.66 -7.93 1.98
CA ALA A 17 40.36 -7.96 2.56
C ALA A 17 39.62 -9.13 1.92
N VAL A 18 39.59 -10.23 2.61
CA VAL A 18 38.66 -11.30 2.33
C VAL A 18 37.28 -10.71 2.59
N PHE A 19 36.67 -10.19 1.56
CA PHE A 19 35.25 -9.95 1.58
C PHE A 19 34.55 -11.30 1.66
N SER A 20 34.35 -11.75 2.86
CA SER A 20 33.31 -12.72 3.10
C SER A 20 32.03 -12.03 2.69
N ALA A 21 31.59 -12.31 1.47
CA ALA A 21 30.26 -12.01 1.05
C ALA A 21 29.37 -12.83 1.99
N ALA A 22 28.91 -12.21 3.04
CA ALA A 22 27.78 -12.72 3.76
C ALA A 22 26.65 -12.77 2.74
N ALA A 23 26.39 -13.95 2.27
CA ALA A 23 25.19 -14.20 1.51
C ALA A 23 24.05 -13.87 2.44
N VAL A 24 23.51 -12.68 2.28
CA VAL A 24 22.29 -12.28 2.95
C VAL A 24 21.22 -13.17 2.33
N SER A 25 20.97 -14.27 2.98
CA SER A 25 19.89 -15.14 2.51
C SER A 25 18.59 -14.42 2.74
N HIS A 26 17.98 -14.01 1.67
CA HIS A 26 16.66 -13.42 1.63
C HIS A 26 15.58 -14.51 1.72
N ALA A 27 15.79 -15.46 2.57
CA ALA A 27 14.89 -16.60 2.71
C ALA A 27 13.53 -16.21 3.33
N GLN A 28 13.47 -15.09 4.01
CA GLN A 28 12.25 -14.66 4.70
C GLN A 28 11.09 -14.35 3.76
N SER A 29 11.36 -13.96 2.53
CA SER A 29 10.32 -13.70 1.55
C SER A 29 9.56 -14.95 1.14
N ALA A 30 10.22 -16.09 1.15
CA ALA A 30 9.58 -17.36 0.84
C ALA A 30 8.61 -17.82 1.93
N ALA A 31 8.92 -17.53 3.19
CA ALA A 31 8.02 -17.87 4.29
C ALA A 31 6.72 -17.04 4.27
N ALA A 32 6.81 -15.79 3.86
CA ALA A 32 5.63 -14.94 3.70
C ALA A 32 4.72 -15.39 2.54
N GLY A 33 5.29 -16.05 1.53
CA GLY A 33 4.53 -16.60 0.40
C GLY A 33 3.84 -17.93 0.70
N ALA A 34 4.13 -18.55 1.84
CA ALA A 34 3.51 -19.81 2.24
C ALA A 34 2.13 -19.59 2.84
N ALA A 35 1.31 -18.75 2.23
CA ALA A 35 -0.10 -18.68 2.57
C ALA A 35 -0.74 -20.05 2.36
N PRO A 36 -1.54 -20.54 3.30
CA PRO A 36 -2.16 -21.84 3.19
C PRO A 36 -2.98 -21.90 1.91
N ALA A 37 -2.67 -22.90 1.10
CA ALA A 37 -3.29 -23.08 -0.19
C ALA A 37 -4.81 -23.10 -0.06
N GLY A 38 -5.48 -22.21 -0.75
CA GLY A 38 -6.91 -22.23 -1.00
C GLY A 38 -7.82 -21.78 0.13
N GLY A 39 -7.34 -21.61 1.36
CA GLY A 39 -8.20 -21.24 2.49
C GLY A 39 -8.58 -19.76 2.49
N ILE A 40 -7.63 -18.89 2.27
CA ILE A 40 -7.78 -17.44 2.42
C ILE A 40 -8.68 -16.84 1.33
N TRP A 41 -8.59 -17.35 0.12
CA TRP A 41 -9.39 -16.86 -1.00
C TRP A 41 -10.88 -17.04 -0.82
N LYS A 42 -11.28 -18.13 -0.16
CA LYS A 42 -12.69 -18.38 0.15
C LYS A 42 -13.21 -17.43 1.23
N ALA A 43 -12.36 -17.04 2.17
CA ALA A 43 -12.72 -16.10 3.20
C ALA A 43 -12.78 -14.64 2.69
N ALA A 44 -12.17 -14.36 1.55
CA ALA A 44 -12.17 -13.03 0.95
C ALA A 44 -13.49 -12.71 0.20
N VAL A 45 -14.35 -13.68 -0.01
CA VAL A 45 -15.66 -13.43 -0.61
C VAL A 45 -16.57 -12.81 0.44
N PRO A 46 -16.95 -11.54 0.28
CA PRO A 46 -17.80 -10.89 1.27
C PRO A 46 -19.19 -11.54 1.29
N PRO A 47 -19.82 -11.62 2.45
CA PRO A 47 -21.22 -12.02 2.51
C PRO A 47 -22.08 -11.07 1.68
N THR A 48 -23.10 -11.59 1.05
CA THR A 48 -24.04 -10.80 0.24
C THR A 48 -24.73 -9.68 1.03
N SER A 49 -24.72 -9.78 2.36
CA SER A 49 -25.24 -8.77 3.27
C SER A 49 -24.23 -7.69 3.64
N MET A 50 -23.00 -7.79 3.16
CA MET A 50 -21.96 -6.78 3.47
C MET A 50 -22.30 -5.46 2.81
N LYS A 51 -22.36 -4.41 3.63
CA LYS A 51 -22.66 -3.06 3.17
C LYS A 51 -21.53 -2.12 3.58
N GLY A 52 -21.31 -1.12 2.75
CA GLY A 52 -20.41 -0.02 3.02
C GLY A 52 -21.15 1.30 3.18
N GLU A 53 -20.44 2.31 3.59
CA GLU A 53 -20.92 3.70 3.60
C GLU A 53 -21.30 4.17 2.19
N PHE A 54 -21.98 5.27 2.08
CA PHE A 54 -22.48 5.82 0.83
C PHE A 54 -23.36 4.85 0.04
N ASP A 55 -24.16 4.04 0.75
CA ASP A 55 -25.03 3.04 0.13
C ASP A 55 -24.25 2.02 -0.73
N SER A 56 -23.03 1.66 -0.30
CA SER A 56 -22.09 0.79 -1.02
C SER A 56 -21.69 1.34 -2.40
N LEU A 57 -21.71 2.63 -2.57
CA LEU A 57 -21.15 3.29 -3.74
C LEU A 57 -19.64 3.50 -3.56
N ASP A 58 -18.92 3.50 -4.66
CA ASP A 58 -17.50 3.81 -4.68
C ASP A 58 -17.24 5.23 -4.21
N PRO A 59 -16.42 5.47 -3.16
CA PRO A 59 -16.19 6.80 -2.62
C PRO A 59 -15.58 7.80 -3.60
N LEU A 60 -14.70 7.36 -4.51
CA LEU A 60 -14.16 8.24 -5.54
C LEU A 60 -15.22 8.61 -6.57
N GLY A 61 -16.09 7.68 -6.92
CA GLY A 61 -17.26 7.96 -7.73
C GLY A 61 -18.16 9.01 -7.08
N VAL A 62 -18.47 8.81 -5.80
CA VAL A 62 -19.29 9.76 -5.02
C VAL A 62 -18.64 11.14 -4.96
N ALA A 63 -17.33 11.21 -4.73
CA ALA A 63 -16.59 12.47 -4.76
C ALA A 63 -16.69 13.21 -6.10
N ALA A 64 -16.76 12.45 -7.19
CA ALA A 64 -16.96 12.98 -8.55
C ALA A 64 -18.42 13.24 -8.90
N GLY A 65 -19.37 13.00 -8.00
CA GLY A 65 -20.79 13.16 -8.24
C GLY A 65 -21.44 12.00 -9.00
N ALA A 66 -20.77 10.85 -9.07
CA ALA A 66 -21.24 9.66 -9.76
C ALA A 66 -21.68 8.56 -8.79
N ARG A 67 -22.72 7.81 -9.16
CA ARG A 67 -23.23 6.67 -8.40
C ARG A 67 -22.67 5.38 -8.98
N ILE A 68 -21.45 5.03 -8.60
CA ILE A 68 -20.80 3.80 -9.05
C ILE A 68 -20.97 2.75 -7.97
N LYS A 69 -21.72 1.71 -8.27
CA LYS A 69 -21.98 0.61 -7.33
C LYS A 69 -20.74 -0.25 -7.14
N ALA A 70 -20.53 -0.66 -5.90
CA ALA A 70 -19.52 -1.60 -5.50
C ALA A 70 -20.13 -2.77 -4.74
N ASP A 71 -19.60 -3.96 -4.93
CA ASP A 71 -20.08 -5.18 -4.29
C ASP A 71 -19.41 -5.49 -2.95
N CYS A 72 -18.55 -4.58 -2.47
CA CYS A 72 -17.75 -4.70 -1.26
C CYS A 72 -16.72 -5.85 -1.26
N SER A 73 -16.47 -6.51 -2.38
CA SER A 73 -15.35 -7.45 -2.51
C SER A 73 -14.01 -6.75 -2.32
N LEU A 74 -13.93 -5.50 -2.74
CA LEU A 74 -12.86 -4.56 -2.39
C LEU A 74 -13.40 -3.55 -1.41
N ASN A 75 -12.85 -3.51 -0.22
CA ASN A 75 -13.28 -2.58 0.80
C ASN A 75 -12.10 -2.13 1.68
N TRP A 76 -12.28 -1.00 2.29
CA TRP A 76 -11.38 -0.45 3.28
C TRP A 76 -12.16 -0.05 4.52
N ILE A 77 -11.60 -0.33 5.68
CA ILE A 77 -12.19 0.04 6.95
C ILE A 77 -11.38 1.20 7.51
N ASP A 78 -12.05 2.31 7.76
CA ASP A 78 -11.42 3.48 8.36
C ASP A 78 -10.93 3.13 9.77
N PRO A 79 -9.63 3.27 10.04
CA PRO A 79 -9.10 2.96 11.35
C PRO A 79 -9.59 3.91 12.46
N ASP A 80 -10.08 5.08 12.09
CA ASP A 80 -10.51 6.09 13.06
C ASP A 80 -11.92 5.83 13.59
N ASP A 81 -12.83 5.36 12.76
CA ASP A 81 -14.23 5.17 13.14
C ASP A 81 -14.80 3.78 12.85
N GLY A 82 -14.02 2.90 12.23
CA GLY A 82 -14.42 1.53 11.90
C GLY A 82 -15.43 1.42 10.76
N LYS A 83 -15.70 2.49 10.03
CA LYS A 83 -16.63 2.47 8.91
C LYS A 83 -16.02 1.79 7.70
N ARG A 84 -16.85 1.06 6.96
CA ARG A 84 -16.46 0.36 5.75
C ARG A 84 -16.82 1.17 4.52
N TYR A 85 -15.87 1.24 3.60
CA TYR A 85 -16.04 1.85 2.29
C TYR A 85 -15.74 0.81 1.22
N CYS A 86 -16.63 0.70 0.24
CA CYS A 86 -16.55 -0.30 -0.82
C CYS A 86 -16.10 0.33 -2.13
N PHE A 87 -15.29 -0.38 -2.89
CA PHE A 87 -14.67 0.13 -4.12
C PHE A 87 -15.06 -0.72 -5.32
N SER A 88 -15.28 -0.08 -6.43
CA SER A 88 -15.67 -0.73 -7.68
C SER A 88 -14.49 -1.38 -8.40
N SER A 89 -13.27 -0.96 -8.10
CA SER A 89 -12.04 -1.50 -8.71
C SER A 89 -10.83 -1.32 -7.80
N GLY A 90 -9.80 -2.14 -8.04
CA GLY A 90 -8.52 -2.00 -7.35
C GLY A 90 -7.86 -0.64 -7.58
N THR A 91 -7.98 -0.10 -8.78
CA THR A 91 -7.48 1.23 -9.13
C THR A 91 -8.15 2.32 -8.30
N SER A 92 -9.47 2.23 -8.13
CA SER A 92 -10.20 3.18 -7.28
C SER A 92 -9.74 3.11 -5.83
N LEU A 93 -9.56 1.91 -5.30
CA LEU A 93 -9.03 1.71 -3.95
C LEU A 93 -7.62 2.29 -3.82
N GLU A 94 -6.74 2.04 -4.76
CA GLU A 94 -5.37 2.53 -4.75
C GLU A 94 -5.33 4.06 -4.71
N PHE A 95 -6.02 4.72 -5.61
CA PHE A 95 -6.12 6.18 -5.61
C PHE A 95 -6.74 6.76 -4.34
N PHE A 96 -7.71 6.06 -3.78
CA PHE A 96 -8.29 6.48 -2.52
C PHE A 96 -7.26 6.44 -1.38
N LEU A 97 -6.43 5.40 -1.34
CA LEU A 97 -5.45 5.18 -0.28
C LEU A 97 -4.24 6.12 -0.34
N ASP A 98 -4.03 6.83 -1.43
CA ASP A 98 -3.01 7.86 -1.50
C ASP A 98 -3.25 8.98 -0.47
N GLU A 99 -4.50 9.41 -0.33
CA GLU A 99 -4.90 10.43 0.63
C GLU A 99 -6.28 10.10 1.23
N PRO A 100 -6.39 9.07 2.07
CA PRO A 100 -7.68 8.51 2.44
C PRO A 100 -8.59 9.51 3.15
N GLN A 101 -8.09 10.31 4.06
CA GLN A 101 -8.91 11.28 4.77
C GLN A 101 -9.38 12.43 3.86
N ALA A 102 -8.51 12.92 2.99
CA ALA A 102 -8.88 13.96 2.03
C ALA A 102 -9.90 13.45 1.01
N ASN A 103 -9.72 12.24 0.52
CA ASN A 103 -10.65 11.60 -0.41
C ASN A 103 -12.00 11.30 0.26
N LEU A 104 -11.96 10.91 1.53
CA LEU A 104 -13.17 10.69 2.31
C LEU A 104 -13.98 11.97 2.50
N GLU A 105 -13.31 13.08 2.78
CA GLU A 105 -13.98 14.38 2.91
C GLU A 105 -14.62 14.81 1.58
N ARG A 106 -13.92 14.64 0.46
CA ARG A 106 -14.48 14.89 -0.87
C ARG A 106 -15.71 14.01 -1.13
N ALA A 107 -15.63 12.74 -0.74
CA ALA A 107 -16.76 11.83 -0.87
C ALA A 107 -17.96 12.24 -0.01
N ARG A 108 -17.75 12.68 1.21
CA ARG A 108 -18.82 13.21 2.08
C ARG A 108 -19.52 14.43 1.46
N GLN A 109 -18.74 15.33 0.88
CA GLN A 109 -19.28 16.50 0.17
C GLN A 109 -20.05 16.07 -1.09
N GLY A 110 -19.52 15.13 -1.86
CA GLY A 110 -20.21 14.55 -3.01
C GLY A 110 -21.51 13.86 -2.61
N TRP A 111 -21.48 13.09 -1.53
CA TRP A 111 -22.64 12.38 -1.00
C TRP A 111 -23.76 13.36 -0.59
N SER A 112 -23.43 14.42 0.11
CA SER A 112 -24.42 15.41 0.50
C SER A 112 -25.10 16.05 -0.70
N LYS A 113 -24.37 16.29 -1.79
CA LYS A 113 -24.95 16.81 -3.04
C LYS A 113 -25.81 15.78 -3.76
N LEU A 114 -25.40 14.50 -3.77
CA LEU A 114 -26.15 13.43 -4.40
C LEU A 114 -27.46 13.10 -3.67
N THR A 115 -27.53 13.35 -2.39
CA THR A 115 -28.67 13.06 -1.52
C THR A 115 -29.55 14.26 -1.21
N ALA A 116 -29.12 15.44 -1.56
CA ALA A 116 -29.85 16.71 -1.30
C ALA A 116 -31.08 16.94 -2.19
N ARG A 117 -31.51 15.95 -2.95
CA ARG A 117 -32.65 16.05 -3.87
C ARG A 117 -33.92 15.49 -3.27
#